data_cb2c4992f2676789549b797d77e772c1
#
_entry.id   cb2c4992f2676789549b797d77e772c1
#
_cell.length_a   1.000
_cell.length_b   1.000
_cell.length_c   1.000
_cell.angle_alpha   90.00
_cell.angle_beta   90.00
_cell.angle_gamma   90.00
#
_symmetry.space_group_name_H-M   'P 1'
#
loop_
_entity.id
_entity.type
_entity.pdbx_description
1 polymer ?
#
loop_
_entity_poly.entity_id
_entity_poly.type
_entity_poly.pdbx_seq_one_letter_code
_entity_poly.pdbx_strand_id
1 'polypeptide(L)'
;MRPRSRPPRPRPRRHPARVQGSRSREGRRRREASQHRSIPASIRKVLFRSPTKSNRMLRILSGIYRSRRLDSPDGDDLTRPMTSRVKESVFGLLRGWFEDARVLDLFAGVGTMGLEAASLGAREVVCVERDRAVLGWLRRNIESLGCGDRVSVLVGDALAAGTLARAGGLFDVVFMDPPYELMQEEKSLARVLDAAARVREVMGDRGFLVLRRPVDPNSPPPPTLEGFDGPEVHDYGKGMQVLLYCPRP
;
A
#
# COMPACT_ATOMS: atom_id res chain seq x y z
N MET A 1 -31.38 -27.64 -1.51
CA MET A 1 -30.62 -26.88 -0.49
C MET A 1 -30.33 -25.50 -1.05
N ARG A 2 -30.91 -24.44 -0.47
CA ARG A 2 -30.61 -23.06 -0.92
C ARG A 2 -29.26 -22.62 -0.27
N PRO A 3 -28.39 -21.97 -1.01
CA PRO A 3 -27.12 -21.46 -0.41
C PRO A 3 -27.47 -20.38 0.61
N ARG A 4 -26.89 -20.47 1.80
CA ARG A 4 -27.03 -19.46 2.87
C ARG A 4 -26.42 -18.15 2.40
N SER A 5 -27.22 -17.09 2.44
CA SER A 5 -26.75 -15.73 2.14
C SER A 5 -25.68 -15.31 3.15
N ARG A 6 -24.53 -14.81 2.64
CA ARG A 6 -23.44 -14.27 3.46
C ARG A 6 -23.94 -13.07 4.31
N PRO A 7 -23.53 -12.97 5.57
CA PRO A 7 -23.79 -11.77 6.36
C PRO A 7 -23.08 -10.55 5.74
N PRO A 8 -23.67 -9.35 5.87
CA PRO A 8 -23.06 -8.13 5.35
C PRO A 8 -21.73 -7.83 6.08
N ARG A 9 -20.67 -7.54 5.32
CA ARG A 9 -19.36 -7.14 5.87
C ARG A 9 -19.46 -5.76 6.54
N PRO A 10 -18.73 -5.51 7.62
CA PRO A 10 -18.79 -4.24 8.34
C PRO A 10 -18.31 -3.09 7.46
N ARG A 11 -18.99 -1.93 7.53
CA ARG A 11 -18.53 -0.67 6.92
C ARG A 11 -17.43 -0.05 7.81
N PRO A 12 -16.41 0.59 7.23
CA PRO A 12 -15.46 1.36 8.01
C PRO A 12 -16.19 2.45 8.81
N ARG A 13 -15.86 2.61 10.09
CA ARG A 13 -16.41 3.67 10.95
C ARG A 13 -15.84 5.01 10.49
N ARG A 14 -16.71 5.94 10.13
CA ARG A 14 -16.32 7.35 9.91
C ARG A 14 -15.93 7.97 11.25
N HIS A 15 -14.68 8.41 11.38
CA HIS A 15 -14.28 9.26 12.48
C HIS A 15 -14.69 10.70 12.17
N PRO A 16 -15.35 11.42 13.12
CA PRO A 16 -15.67 12.82 12.91
C PRO A 16 -14.38 13.65 12.88
N ALA A 17 -14.27 14.55 11.90
CA ALA A 17 -13.20 15.52 11.81
C ALA A 17 -13.22 16.45 13.03
N ARG A 18 -12.08 16.56 13.72
CA ARG A 18 -11.88 17.46 14.86
C ARG A 18 -11.70 18.89 14.35
N VAL A 19 -12.73 19.70 14.48
CA VAL A 19 -12.68 21.15 14.23
C VAL A 19 -11.78 21.79 15.32
N GLN A 20 -10.65 22.33 14.91
CA GLN A 20 -9.83 23.18 15.80
C GLN A 20 -10.24 24.62 15.61
N GLY A 21 -10.81 25.19 16.67
CA GLY A 21 -11.15 26.59 16.76
C GLY A 21 -9.91 27.49 16.83
N SER A 22 -9.94 28.55 16.03
CA SER A 22 -9.01 29.66 16.05
C SER A 22 -9.12 30.44 17.35
N ARG A 23 -8.01 30.66 18.06
CA ARG A 23 -7.85 31.77 19.02
C ARG A 23 -6.63 32.58 18.66
N SER A 24 -6.90 33.77 18.18
CA SER A 24 -5.98 34.90 18.09
C SER A 24 -5.45 35.30 19.47
N ARG A 25 -4.16 35.51 19.61
CA ARG A 25 -3.56 36.41 20.62
C ARG A 25 -2.35 37.12 20.03
N GLU A 26 -2.51 38.38 19.82
CA GLU A 26 -1.46 39.39 19.67
C GLU A 26 -0.65 39.53 20.96
N GLY A 27 0.63 39.88 20.81
CA GLY A 27 1.36 40.69 21.77
C GLY A 27 2.56 40.04 22.44
N ARG A 28 3.74 40.32 21.93
CA ARG A 28 4.84 41.08 22.61
C ARG A 28 6.20 40.72 22.04
N ARG A 29 6.77 41.70 21.39
CA ARG A 29 8.21 41.74 21.01
C ARG A 29 9.04 41.85 22.29
N ARG A 30 9.98 40.95 22.50
CA ARG A 30 11.24 41.23 23.23
C ARG A 30 12.39 40.59 22.48
N ARG A 31 13.36 41.47 22.15
CA ARG A 31 14.66 41.10 21.58
C ARG A 31 15.51 40.51 22.71
N GLU A 32 15.99 39.30 22.55
CA GLU A 32 17.16 38.80 23.30
C GLU A 32 18.17 38.24 22.31
N ALA A 33 19.35 38.84 22.37
CA ALA A 33 20.52 38.44 21.61
C ALA A 33 21.02 37.07 22.09
N SER A 34 20.98 36.07 21.21
CA SER A 34 21.52 34.74 21.51
C SER A 34 22.96 34.65 21.03
N GLN A 35 23.84 34.53 21.98
CA GLN A 35 25.27 34.21 21.79
C GLN A 35 25.44 32.85 21.13
N HIS A 36 26.01 32.82 19.94
CA HIS A 36 26.43 31.59 19.28
C HIS A 36 27.58 30.95 20.08
N ARG A 37 27.27 29.94 20.89
CA ARG A 37 28.31 29.00 21.41
C ARG A 37 28.57 27.96 20.33
N SER A 38 29.70 28.03 19.70
CA SER A 38 30.24 27.02 18.78
C SER A 38 30.46 25.69 19.51
N ILE A 39 29.89 24.63 19.00
CA ILE A 39 30.04 23.26 19.52
C ILE A 39 31.48 22.79 19.19
N PRO A 40 32.27 22.29 20.17
CA PRO A 40 33.64 21.82 19.95
C PRO A 40 33.69 20.67 18.94
N ALA A 41 34.75 20.67 18.11
CA ALA A 41 34.94 19.69 17.02
C ALA A 41 34.99 18.21 17.49
N SER A 42 35.30 17.97 18.76
CA SER A 42 35.29 16.63 19.36
C SER A 42 33.88 16.01 19.55
N ILE A 43 32.83 16.84 19.64
CA ILE A 43 31.44 16.36 19.78
C ILE A 43 30.81 16.10 18.42
N ARG A 44 31.33 16.68 17.33
CA ARG A 44 30.85 16.42 15.97
C ARG A 44 31.04 14.97 15.48
N LYS A 45 32.02 14.24 16.03
CA LYS A 45 32.30 12.85 15.62
C LYS A 45 31.37 11.80 16.20
N VAL A 46 30.55 12.12 17.20
CA VAL A 46 29.65 11.15 17.84
C VAL A 46 28.22 11.22 17.30
N LEU A 47 27.83 12.31 16.63
CA LEU A 47 26.45 12.52 16.14
C LEU A 47 26.20 12.18 14.67
N PHE A 48 27.25 11.83 13.91
CA PHE A 48 27.12 11.33 12.54
C PHE A 48 27.68 9.90 12.43
N ARG A 49 27.14 8.98 13.22
CA ARG A 49 27.10 7.60 12.77
C ARG A 49 26.07 7.55 11.64
N SER A 50 26.56 7.38 10.40
CA SER A 50 25.74 6.97 9.28
C SER A 50 24.84 5.84 9.77
N PRO A 51 23.51 5.86 9.52
CA PRO A 51 22.68 4.74 9.88
C PRO A 51 23.30 3.51 9.22
N THR A 52 23.78 2.58 10.03
CA THR A 52 24.16 1.25 9.58
C THR A 52 23.01 0.75 8.72
N LYS A 53 23.31 0.27 7.49
CA LYS A 53 22.35 -0.30 6.55
C LYS A 53 21.38 -1.18 7.35
N SER A 54 20.21 -0.66 7.65
CA SER A 54 19.17 -1.40 8.32
C SER A 54 18.68 -2.40 7.27
N ASN A 55 19.16 -3.62 7.36
CA ASN A 55 18.61 -4.75 6.65
C ASN A 55 17.19 -4.94 7.21
N ARG A 56 16.21 -4.17 6.67
CA ARG A 56 14.81 -4.22 7.10
C ARG A 56 14.24 -5.53 6.59
N MET A 57 14.37 -6.56 7.41
CA MET A 57 13.77 -7.85 7.12
C MET A 57 12.27 -7.70 6.95
N LEU A 58 11.77 -7.97 5.75
CA LEU A 58 10.35 -8.01 5.46
C LEU A 58 9.69 -9.16 6.22
N ARG A 59 8.53 -8.90 6.80
CA ARG A 59 7.77 -9.90 7.57
C ARG A 59 6.27 -9.78 7.33
N ILE A 60 5.58 -10.89 7.51
CA ILE A 60 4.13 -10.90 7.70
C ILE A 60 3.81 -10.32 9.07
N LEU A 61 2.87 -9.38 9.14
CA LEU A 61 2.54 -8.65 10.36
C LEU A 61 1.43 -9.33 11.16
N SER A 62 0.48 -9.98 10.49
CA SER A 62 -0.75 -10.49 11.10
C SER A 62 -1.19 -11.82 10.50
N GLY A 63 -2.19 -12.46 11.11
CA GLY A 63 -2.79 -13.69 10.62
C GLY A 63 -1.98 -14.95 10.89
N ILE A 64 -2.27 -16.00 10.12
CA ILE A 64 -1.73 -17.37 10.34
C ILE A 64 -0.23 -17.49 10.07
N TYR A 65 0.33 -16.59 9.24
CA TYR A 65 1.76 -16.53 8.92
C TYR A 65 2.51 -15.45 9.69
N ARG A 66 1.92 -14.86 10.73
CA ARG A 66 2.50 -13.76 11.52
C ARG A 66 3.96 -14.04 11.88
N SER A 67 4.80 -12.99 11.76
CA SER A 67 6.23 -12.99 12.06
C SER A 67 7.11 -13.79 11.09
N ARG A 68 6.54 -14.54 10.12
CA ARG A 68 7.31 -15.21 9.10
C ARG A 68 8.07 -14.20 8.24
N ARG A 69 9.32 -14.51 7.96
CA ARG A 69 10.18 -13.66 7.11
C ARG A 69 9.82 -13.85 5.65
N LEU A 70 9.95 -12.76 4.88
CA LEU A 70 9.89 -12.80 3.44
C LEU A 70 11.28 -12.50 2.88
N ASP A 71 11.70 -13.33 1.96
CA ASP A 71 12.94 -13.14 1.23
C ASP A 71 12.79 -11.98 0.24
N SER A 72 13.85 -11.20 0.10
CA SER A 72 13.94 -10.09 -0.85
C SER A 72 15.36 -9.96 -1.36
N PRO A 73 15.57 -9.32 -2.53
CA PRO A 73 16.91 -9.00 -3.00
C PRO A 73 17.68 -8.16 -1.97
N ASP A 74 19.00 -8.37 -1.92
CA ASP A 74 19.89 -7.53 -1.11
C ASP A 74 20.00 -6.15 -1.77
N GLY A 75 19.71 -5.09 -1.01
CA GLY A 75 19.85 -3.70 -1.43
C GLY A 75 18.56 -2.90 -1.34
N ASP A 76 18.71 -1.61 -1.01
CA ASP A 76 17.59 -0.64 -0.86
C ASP A 76 17.01 -0.20 -2.23
N ASP A 77 17.54 -0.67 -3.37
CA ASP A 77 17.40 -0.02 -4.67
C ASP A 77 16.30 -0.60 -5.57
N LEU A 78 15.77 -1.79 -5.31
CA LEU A 78 14.86 -2.42 -6.26
C LEU A 78 13.39 -2.09 -6.06
N THR A 79 12.96 -1.75 -4.89
CA THR A 79 11.65 -1.13 -4.60
C THR A 79 11.64 -0.69 -3.14
N ARG A 80 11.26 0.54 -2.82
CA ARG A 80 10.94 0.90 -1.44
C ARG A 80 9.57 0.29 -1.11
N PRO A 81 9.53 -0.92 -0.53
CA PRO A 81 8.26 -1.53 -0.19
C PRO A 81 7.53 -0.62 0.81
N MET A 82 6.23 -0.68 0.80
CA MET A 82 5.39 -0.02 1.80
C MET A 82 5.95 -0.31 3.18
N THR A 83 6.25 0.74 3.97
CA THR A 83 6.83 0.53 5.31
C THR A 83 5.89 -0.31 6.16
N SER A 84 6.42 -1.09 7.10
CA SER A 84 5.60 -1.94 7.99
C SER A 84 4.49 -1.16 8.68
N ARG A 85 4.76 0.09 9.08
CA ARG A 85 3.76 0.98 9.69
C ARG A 85 2.60 1.32 8.75
N VAL A 86 2.88 1.61 7.48
CA VAL A 86 1.84 1.92 6.49
C VAL A 86 1.05 0.66 6.16
N LYS A 87 1.74 -0.46 5.96
CA LYS A 87 1.12 -1.76 5.74
C LYS A 87 0.18 -2.13 6.89
N GLU A 88 0.63 -2.03 8.15
CA GLU A 88 -0.18 -2.27 9.35
C GLU A 88 -1.44 -1.39 9.38
N SER A 89 -1.30 -0.11 9.03
CA SER A 89 -2.42 0.82 8.97
C SER A 89 -3.42 0.43 7.87
N VAL A 90 -2.97 0.13 6.65
CA VAL A 90 -3.83 -0.30 5.53
C VAL A 90 -4.62 -1.56 5.89
N PHE A 91 -3.95 -2.57 6.43
CA PHE A 91 -4.62 -3.80 6.86
C PHE A 91 -5.54 -3.58 8.08
N GLY A 92 -5.21 -2.60 8.92
CA GLY A 92 -6.07 -2.16 10.03
C GLY A 92 -7.37 -1.50 9.55
N LEU A 93 -7.29 -0.62 8.52
CA LEU A 93 -8.45 0.03 7.89
C LEU A 93 -9.38 -1.00 7.24
N LEU A 94 -8.81 -2.00 6.59
CA LEU A 94 -9.53 -3.07 5.90
C LEU A 94 -9.79 -4.29 6.78
N ARG A 95 -9.74 -4.15 8.12
CA ARG A 95 -9.99 -5.26 9.03
C ARG A 95 -11.35 -5.92 8.75
N GLY A 96 -11.36 -7.25 8.63
CA GLY A 96 -12.56 -8.05 8.35
C GLY A 96 -12.92 -8.16 6.87
N TRP A 97 -12.15 -7.53 5.96
CA TRP A 97 -12.39 -7.63 4.52
C TRP A 97 -11.61 -8.77 3.85
N PHE A 98 -10.66 -9.36 4.54
CA PHE A 98 -9.81 -10.41 3.97
C PHE A 98 -10.36 -11.82 4.17
N GLU A 99 -11.14 -12.06 5.24
CA GLU A 99 -11.71 -13.38 5.49
C GLU A 99 -12.55 -13.85 4.30
N ASP A 100 -12.17 -14.99 3.70
CA ASP A 100 -12.80 -15.59 2.52
C ASP A 100 -12.86 -14.64 1.29
N ALA A 101 -11.96 -13.65 1.21
CA ALA A 101 -11.90 -12.69 0.13
C ALA A 101 -11.09 -13.19 -1.08
N ARG A 102 -11.40 -12.65 -2.25
CA ARG A 102 -10.50 -12.65 -3.42
C ARG A 102 -9.71 -11.36 -3.48
N VAL A 103 -8.40 -11.46 -3.56
CA VAL A 103 -7.49 -10.32 -3.54
C VAL A 103 -6.61 -10.30 -4.79
N LEU A 104 -6.46 -9.14 -5.40
CA LEU A 104 -5.54 -8.89 -6.51
C LEU A 104 -4.45 -7.93 -6.06
N ASP A 105 -3.19 -8.32 -6.22
CA ASP A 105 -2.02 -7.49 -5.96
C ASP A 105 -1.31 -7.21 -7.28
N LEU A 106 -1.55 -6.00 -7.85
CA LEU A 106 -1.14 -5.66 -9.21
C LEU A 106 0.34 -5.32 -9.37
N PHE A 107 1.02 -4.96 -8.30
CA PHE A 107 2.45 -4.68 -8.29
C PHE A 107 3.09 -5.48 -7.15
N ALA A 108 2.97 -6.80 -7.21
CA ALA A 108 3.18 -7.66 -6.06
C ALA A 108 4.61 -7.63 -5.51
N GLY A 109 5.60 -7.36 -6.36
CA GLY A 109 6.99 -7.43 -5.93
C GLY A 109 7.32 -8.79 -5.33
N VAL A 110 7.87 -8.80 -4.12
CA VAL A 110 8.14 -10.04 -3.37
C VAL A 110 6.93 -10.59 -2.61
N GLY A 111 5.74 -9.97 -2.79
CA GLY A 111 4.46 -10.44 -2.26
C GLY A 111 4.04 -9.83 -0.93
N THR A 112 4.57 -8.67 -0.54
CA THR A 112 4.33 -8.11 0.80
C THR A 112 2.87 -7.81 1.12
N MET A 113 2.04 -7.43 0.14
CA MET A 113 0.62 -7.14 0.33
C MET A 113 -0.23 -8.41 0.12
N GLY A 114 -0.02 -9.11 -0.99
CA GLY A 114 -0.78 -10.32 -1.28
C GLY A 114 -0.60 -11.43 -0.23
N LEU A 115 0.62 -11.66 0.24
CA LEU A 115 0.91 -12.67 1.26
C LEU A 115 0.37 -12.29 2.66
N GLU A 116 0.31 -10.99 2.96
CA GLU A 116 -0.37 -10.51 4.16
C GLU A 116 -1.88 -10.77 4.09
N ALA A 117 -2.52 -10.52 2.93
CA ALA A 117 -3.92 -10.82 2.70
C ALA A 117 -4.21 -12.33 2.83
N ALA A 118 -3.35 -13.18 2.26
CA ALA A 118 -3.45 -14.64 2.43
C ALA A 118 -3.34 -15.05 3.90
N SER A 119 -2.44 -14.40 4.67
CA SER A 119 -2.29 -14.64 6.11
C SER A 119 -3.52 -14.25 6.91
N LEU A 120 -4.29 -13.27 6.45
CA LEU A 120 -5.52 -12.78 7.07
C LEU A 120 -6.80 -13.51 6.61
N GLY A 121 -6.66 -14.62 5.90
CA GLY A 121 -7.80 -15.47 5.55
C GLY A 121 -8.35 -15.28 4.14
N ALA A 122 -7.64 -14.58 3.24
CA ALA A 122 -8.04 -14.52 1.84
C ALA A 122 -8.06 -15.95 1.26
N ARG A 123 -9.18 -16.30 0.61
CA ARG A 123 -9.36 -17.63 -0.01
C ARG A 123 -8.55 -17.77 -1.29
N GLU A 124 -8.37 -16.64 -1.99
CA GLU A 124 -7.62 -16.59 -3.25
C GLU A 124 -6.90 -15.24 -3.37
N VAL A 125 -5.62 -15.29 -3.71
CA VAL A 125 -4.79 -14.12 -3.98
C VAL A 125 -4.10 -14.29 -5.32
N VAL A 126 -4.28 -13.32 -6.22
CA VAL A 126 -3.55 -13.26 -7.49
C VAL A 126 -2.49 -12.16 -7.39
N CYS A 127 -1.22 -12.55 -7.44
CA CYS A 127 -0.08 -11.65 -7.42
C CYS A 127 0.43 -11.41 -8.84
N VAL A 128 0.34 -10.18 -9.33
CA VAL A 128 0.83 -9.78 -10.66
C VAL A 128 2.23 -9.17 -10.52
N GLU A 129 3.20 -9.75 -11.22
CA GLU A 129 4.56 -9.23 -11.25
C GLU A 129 5.15 -9.47 -12.67
N ARG A 130 5.91 -8.48 -13.18
CA ARG A 130 6.53 -8.56 -14.51
C ARG A 130 8.02 -8.87 -14.46
N ASP A 131 8.71 -8.49 -13.38
CA ASP A 131 10.15 -8.66 -13.26
C ASP A 131 10.50 -10.11 -12.91
N ARG A 132 11.22 -10.77 -13.82
CA ARG A 132 11.60 -12.18 -13.67
C ARG A 132 12.52 -12.43 -12.48
N ALA A 133 13.37 -11.48 -12.11
CA ALA A 133 14.24 -11.61 -10.94
C ALA A 133 13.41 -11.55 -9.64
N VAL A 134 12.46 -10.62 -9.59
CA VAL A 134 11.54 -10.44 -8.45
C VAL A 134 10.59 -11.63 -8.32
N LEU A 135 10.09 -12.17 -9.43
CA LEU A 135 9.26 -13.38 -9.46
C LEU A 135 9.90 -14.59 -8.75
N GLY A 136 11.23 -14.72 -8.84
CA GLY A 136 11.95 -15.78 -8.13
C GLY A 136 11.82 -15.67 -6.61
N TRP A 137 11.83 -14.44 -6.08
CA TRP A 137 11.63 -14.18 -4.65
C TRP A 137 10.18 -14.39 -4.23
N LEU A 138 9.23 -13.91 -5.02
CA LEU A 138 7.80 -14.10 -4.76
C LEU A 138 7.45 -15.59 -4.65
N ARG A 139 7.89 -16.41 -5.60
CA ARG A 139 7.64 -17.85 -5.60
C ARG A 139 8.26 -18.56 -4.39
N ARG A 140 9.49 -18.21 -4.01
CA ARG A 140 10.13 -18.74 -2.79
C ARG A 140 9.35 -18.35 -1.53
N ASN A 141 8.83 -17.14 -1.46
CA ASN A 141 8.02 -16.70 -0.33
C ASN A 141 6.71 -17.48 -0.23
N ILE A 142 6.02 -17.72 -1.36
CA ILE A 142 4.80 -18.56 -1.40
C ILE A 142 5.10 -19.97 -0.93
N GLU A 143 6.17 -20.58 -1.44
CA GLU A 143 6.61 -21.92 -1.07
C GLU A 143 6.99 -21.99 0.42
N SER A 144 7.81 -21.05 0.91
CA SER A 144 8.23 -20.97 2.31
C SER A 144 7.05 -20.84 3.27
N LEU A 145 5.98 -20.12 2.89
CA LEU A 145 4.78 -19.98 3.70
C LEU A 145 3.83 -21.18 3.56
N GLY A 146 4.01 -22.01 2.53
CA GLY A 146 3.13 -23.15 2.25
C GLY A 146 1.73 -22.70 1.82
N CYS A 147 1.62 -21.58 1.06
CA CYS A 147 0.33 -20.96 0.70
C CYS A 147 -0.01 -21.06 -0.79
N GLY A 148 0.66 -21.94 -1.54
CA GLY A 148 0.44 -22.11 -2.98
C GLY A 148 -0.95 -22.62 -3.37
N ASP A 149 -1.72 -23.11 -2.43
CA ASP A 149 -3.11 -23.53 -2.59
C ASP A 149 -4.07 -22.34 -2.78
N ARG A 150 -3.70 -21.16 -2.26
CA ARG A 150 -4.50 -19.93 -2.27
C ARG A 150 -3.83 -18.74 -2.93
N VAL A 151 -2.52 -18.76 -3.16
CA VAL A 151 -1.77 -17.67 -3.78
C VAL A 151 -1.21 -18.12 -5.13
N SER A 152 -1.64 -17.45 -6.19
CA SER A 152 -1.15 -17.67 -7.54
C SER A 152 -0.36 -16.48 -8.06
N VAL A 153 0.54 -16.74 -9.01
CA VAL A 153 1.38 -15.72 -9.63
C VAL A 153 1.01 -15.58 -11.11
N LEU A 154 0.59 -14.38 -11.49
CA LEU A 154 0.34 -13.98 -12.85
C LEU A 154 1.51 -13.15 -13.37
N VAL A 155 2.29 -13.70 -14.28
CA VAL A 155 3.39 -12.97 -14.93
C VAL A 155 2.83 -11.99 -15.96
N GLY A 156 3.03 -10.69 -15.75
CA GLY A 156 2.49 -9.67 -16.65
C GLY A 156 2.73 -8.24 -16.20
N ASP A 157 2.51 -7.30 -17.10
CA ASP A 157 2.50 -5.86 -16.78
C ASP A 157 1.13 -5.49 -16.19
N ALA A 158 1.13 -4.98 -14.96
CA ALA A 158 -0.07 -4.52 -14.24
C ALA A 158 -0.87 -3.45 -15.02
N LEU A 159 -0.20 -2.68 -15.88
CA LEU A 159 -0.83 -1.62 -16.68
C LEU A 159 -1.42 -2.12 -18.00
N ALA A 160 -1.18 -3.36 -18.38
CA ALA A 160 -1.73 -3.92 -19.62
C ALA A 160 -3.18 -4.38 -19.41
N ALA A 161 -4.09 -3.97 -20.30
CA ALA A 161 -5.52 -4.33 -20.22
C ALA A 161 -5.74 -5.85 -20.14
N GLY A 162 -5.01 -6.63 -20.94
CA GLY A 162 -5.10 -8.09 -20.93
C GLY A 162 -4.67 -8.76 -19.61
N THR A 163 -3.96 -8.05 -18.72
CA THR A 163 -3.55 -8.60 -17.41
C THR A 163 -4.75 -8.74 -16.49
N LEU A 164 -5.62 -7.76 -16.42
CA LEU A 164 -6.87 -7.82 -15.61
C LEU A 164 -7.77 -8.96 -16.07
N ALA A 165 -7.98 -9.10 -17.40
CA ALA A 165 -8.77 -10.19 -17.96
C ALA A 165 -8.20 -11.58 -17.61
N ARG A 166 -6.86 -11.73 -17.62
CA ARG A 166 -6.17 -12.98 -17.25
C ARG A 166 -6.21 -13.28 -15.75
N ALA A 167 -6.33 -12.26 -14.90
CA ALA A 167 -6.46 -12.45 -13.44
C ALA A 167 -7.76 -13.19 -13.08
N GLY A 168 -8.80 -13.03 -13.90
CA GLY A 168 -10.05 -13.78 -13.84
C GLY A 168 -10.94 -13.47 -12.65
N GLY A 169 -12.24 -13.38 -12.88
CA GLY A 169 -13.27 -13.23 -11.84
C GLY A 169 -13.30 -11.86 -11.16
N LEU A 170 -14.11 -11.77 -10.10
CA LEU A 170 -14.30 -10.52 -9.35
C LEU A 170 -13.51 -10.55 -8.05
N PHE A 171 -12.85 -9.44 -7.73
CA PHE A 171 -12.04 -9.25 -6.53
C PHE A 171 -12.75 -8.38 -5.50
N ASP A 172 -12.56 -8.71 -4.22
CA ASP A 172 -13.05 -7.94 -3.07
C ASP A 172 -12.07 -6.81 -2.69
N VAL A 173 -10.76 -7.05 -2.83
CA VAL A 173 -9.72 -6.05 -2.56
C VAL A 173 -8.68 -6.10 -3.67
N VAL A 174 -8.34 -4.92 -4.20
CA VAL A 174 -7.27 -4.76 -5.18
C VAL A 174 -6.21 -3.81 -4.64
N PHE A 175 -4.96 -4.25 -4.59
CA PHE A 175 -3.82 -3.43 -4.26
C PHE A 175 -3.12 -2.93 -5.52
N MET A 176 -2.84 -1.62 -5.57
CA MET A 176 -1.99 -0.97 -6.56
C MET A 176 -0.90 -0.18 -5.84
N ASP A 177 0.29 -0.72 -5.86
CA ASP A 177 1.49 -0.13 -5.26
C ASP A 177 2.57 0.11 -6.32
N PRO A 178 2.30 1.00 -7.31
CA PRO A 178 3.20 1.21 -8.43
C PRO A 178 4.55 1.78 -7.98
N PRO A 179 5.65 1.46 -8.69
CA PRO A 179 6.95 2.10 -8.49
C PRO A 179 6.84 3.62 -8.60
N TYR A 180 7.65 4.35 -7.81
CA TYR A 180 7.63 5.82 -7.77
C TYR A 180 7.83 6.46 -9.14
N GLU A 181 8.66 5.88 -9.98
CA GLU A 181 8.97 6.37 -11.32
C GLU A 181 7.70 6.45 -12.18
N LEU A 182 6.80 5.48 -12.06
CA LEU A 182 5.52 5.48 -12.80
C LEU A 182 4.55 6.55 -12.31
N MET A 183 4.74 7.07 -11.10
CA MET A 183 3.86 8.08 -10.50
C MET A 183 4.38 9.51 -10.65
N GLN A 184 5.63 9.71 -11.11
CA GLN A 184 6.26 11.01 -11.25
C GLN A 184 6.17 11.58 -12.68
N GLU A 185 6.22 10.73 -13.69
CA GLU A 185 6.12 11.14 -15.09
C GLU A 185 4.64 11.19 -15.50
N GLU A 186 4.19 12.31 -16.09
CA GLU A 186 2.79 12.54 -16.46
C GLU A 186 2.19 11.42 -17.33
N LYS A 187 2.93 10.98 -18.37
CA LYS A 187 2.47 9.90 -19.25
C LYS A 187 2.32 8.55 -18.54
N SER A 188 3.26 8.24 -17.66
CA SER A 188 3.23 7.01 -16.87
C SER A 188 2.13 7.05 -15.83
N LEU A 189 1.95 8.21 -15.16
CA LEU A 189 0.86 8.44 -14.23
C LEU A 189 -0.51 8.27 -14.90
N ALA A 190 -0.71 8.84 -16.09
CA ALA A 190 -1.95 8.67 -16.84
C ALA A 190 -2.26 7.18 -17.12
N ARG A 191 -1.25 6.37 -17.46
CA ARG A 191 -1.41 4.92 -17.63
C ARG A 191 -1.76 4.20 -16.33
N VAL A 192 -1.17 4.62 -15.20
CA VAL A 192 -1.51 4.06 -13.88
C VAL A 192 -2.97 4.37 -13.54
N LEU A 193 -3.42 5.60 -13.75
CA LEU A 193 -4.79 6.01 -13.46
C LEU A 193 -5.81 5.33 -14.39
N ASP A 194 -5.47 5.16 -15.68
CA ASP A 194 -6.28 4.39 -16.62
C ASP A 194 -6.38 2.91 -16.19
N ALA A 195 -5.28 2.29 -15.79
CA ALA A 195 -5.29 0.94 -15.24
C ALA A 195 -6.11 0.84 -13.94
N ALA A 196 -6.01 1.85 -13.06
CA ALA A 196 -6.80 1.92 -11.83
C ALA A 196 -8.32 2.03 -12.11
N ALA A 197 -8.73 2.82 -13.10
CA ALA A 197 -10.13 2.91 -13.51
C ALA A 197 -10.64 1.56 -14.06
N ARG A 198 -9.85 0.89 -14.90
CA ARG A 198 -10.21 -0.45 -15.44
C ARG A 198 -10.31 -1.55 -14.38
N VAL A 199 -9.71 -1.37 -13.20
CA VAL A 199 -9.91 -2.31 -12.08
C VAL A 199 -11.38 -2.49 -11.75
N ARG A 200 -12.26 -1.47 -12.03
CA ARG A 200 -13.71 -1.60 -11.86
C ARG A 200 -14.30 -2.83 -12.57
N GLU A 201 -13.76 -3.21 -13.74
CA GLU A 201 -14.21 -4.34 -14.56
C GLU A 201 -14.03 -5.70 -13.85
N VAL A 202 -13.06 -5.77 -12.93
CA VAL A 202 -12.70 -7.00 -12.19
C VAL A 202 -13.06 -6.90 -10.69
N MET A 203 -13.87 -5.93 -10.29
CA MET A 203 -14.38 -5.80 -8.92
C MET A 203 -15.90 -6.01 -8.86
N GLY A 204 -16.35 -6.64 -7.77
CA GLY A 204 -17.76 -6.65 -7.43
C GLY A 204 -18.26 -5.27 -6.96
N ASP A 205 -19.56 -5.15 -6.67
CA ASP A 205 -20.17 -3.89 -6.19
C ASP A 205 -19.74 -3.52 -4.75
N ARG A 206 -18.98 -4.37 -4.10
CA ARG A 206 -18.47 -4.16 -2.74
C ARG A 206 -17.00 -4.53 -2.70
N GLY A 207 -16.19 -3.66 -2.13
CA GLY A 207 -14.77 -3.90 -2.01
C GLY A 207 -13.96 -2.62 -1.98
N PHE A 208 -12.64 -2.74 -2.16
CA PHE A 208 -11.74 -1.60 -2.16
C PHE A 208 -10.64 -1.75 -3.20
N LEU A 209 -10.44 -0.68 -3.96
CA LEU A 209 -9.18 -0.43 -4.62
C LEU A 209 -8.30 0.42 -3.70
N VAL A 210 -7.11 -0.05 -3.41
CA VAL A 210 -6.10 0.59 -2.55
C VAL A 210 -4.95 1.05 -3.44
N LEU A 211 -4.83 2.35 -3.69
CA LEU A 211 -3.77 2.93 -4.50
C LEU A 211 -2.79 3.71 -3.63
N ARG A 212 -1.51 3.34 -3.65
CA ARG A 212 -0.45 4.14 -3.04
C ARG A 212 0.11 5.15 -4.04
N ARG A 213 0.31 6.40 -3.59
CA ARG A 213 0.99 7.43 -4.39
C ARG A 213 2.02 8.22 -3.58
N PRO A 214 3.14 8.64 -4.19
CA PRO A 214 3.99 9.66 -3.61
C PRO A 214 3.28 11.02 -3.69
N VAL A 215 3.56 11.88 -2.71
CA VAL A 215 3.08 13.28 -2.71
C VAL A 215 4.18 14.20 -2.20
N ASP A 216 4.16 15.43 -2.67
CA ASP A 216 4.94 16.56 -2.19
C ASP A 216 4.01 17.77 -1.99
N PRO A 217 4.52 18.91 -1.48
CA PRO A 217 3.67 20.08 -1.23
C PRO A 217 2.97 20.65 -2.49
N ASN A 218 3.46 20.33 -3.68
CA ASN A 218 2.93 20.81 -4.97
C ASN A 218 2.12 19.70 -5.70
N SER A 219 1.98 18.55 -5.09
CA SER A 219 1.23 17.43 -5.71
C SER A 219 -0.22 17.84 -5.96
N PRO A 220 -0.80 17.49 -7.12
CA PRO A 220 -2.20 17.74 -7.41
C PRO A 220 -3.11 17.03 -6.42
N PRO A 221 -4.37 17.45 -6.27
CA PRO A 221 -5.34 16.76 -5.43
C PRO A 221 -5.45 15.27 -5.82
N PRO A 222 -5.93 14.41 -4.91
CA PRO A 222 -6.15 13.01 -5.20
C PRO A 222 -7.06 12.84 -6.42
N PRO A 223 -6.68 12.00 -7.40
CA PRO A 223 -7.48 11.80 -8.61
C PRO A 223 -8.81 11.13 -8.29
N THR A 224 -9.86 11.50 -9.00
CA THR A 224 -11.09 10.71 -9.08
C THR A 224 -10.91 9.62 -10.13
N LEU A 225 -11.53 8.45 -9.91
CA LEU A 225 -11.52 7.35 -10.86
C LEU A 225 -12.94 7.09 -11.37
N GLU A 226 -13.06 6.86 -12.66
CA GLU A 226 -14.35 6.47 -13.27
C GLU A 226 -14.80 5.12 -12.68
N GLY A 227 -16.09 5.00 -12.37
CA GLY A 227 -16.68 3.81 -11.77
C GLY A 227 -16.40 3.64 -10.27
N PHE A 228 -15.79 4.63 -9.60
CA PHE A 228 -15.52 4.58 -8.17
C PHE A 228 -16.02 5.80 -7.41
N ASP A 229 -16.38 5.60 -6.15
CA ASP A 229 -16.56 6.63 -5.15
C ASP A 229 -15.23 6.80 -4.37
N GLY A 230 -15.00 8.03 -3.89
CA GLY A 230 -13.76 8.36 -3.19
C GLY A 230 -12.84 9.28 -4.00
N PRO A 231 -11.53 9.31 -3.64
CA PRO A 231 -10.90 8.46 -2.65
C PRO A 231 -11.12 8.94 -1.21
N GLU A 232 -11.15 8.00 -0.25
CA GLU A 232 -10.78 8.30 1.13
C GLU A 232 -9.25 8.38 1.21
N VAL A 233 -8.71 9.51 1.71
CA VAL A 233 -7.28 9.82 1.67
C VAL A 233 -6.66 9.58 3.03
N HIS A 234 -5.59 8.79 3.08
CA HIS A 234 -4.79 8.55 4.27
C HIS A 234 -3.36 9.04 4.07
N ASP A 235 -2.96 10.04 4.87
CA ASP A 235 -1.62 10.63 4.83
C ASP A 235 -0.68 9.88 5.78
N TYR A 236 0.47 9.46 5.26
CA TYR A 236 1.50 8.76 6.04
C TYR A 236 2.79 9.57 6.14
N GLY A 237 2.67 10.86 6.38
CA GLY A 237 3.81 11.78 6.56
C GLY A 237 4.77 11.75 5.36
N LYS A 238 5.72 12.66 5.36
CA LYS A 238 6.86 12.74 4.41
C LYS A 238 6.65 12.12 3.03
N GLY A 239 5.60 12.53 2.32
CA GLY A 239 5.51 12.32 0.90
C GLY A 239 4.82 11.05 0.43
N MET A 240 3.87 10.49 1.18
CA MET A 240 3.09 9.33 0.75
C MET A 240 1.64 9.41 1.19
N GLN A 241 0.73 9.06 0.28
CA GLN A 241 -0.69 8.85 0.54
C GLN A 241 -1.11 7.44 0.12
N VAL A 242 -2.09 6.92 0.83
CA VAL A 242 -2.87 5.75 0.40
C VAL A 242 -4.30 6.22 0.16
N LEU A 243 -4.80 5.90 -1.01
CA LEU A 243 -6.12 6.27 -1.51
C LEU A 243 -7.01 5.03 -1.53
N LEU A 244 -8.15 5.10 -0.84
CA LEU A 244 -9.15 4.03 -0.83
C LEU A 244 -10.33 4.44 -1.69
N TYR A 245 -10.63 3.64 -2.69
CA TYR A 245 -11.77 3.82 -3.58
C TYR A 245 -12.76 2.67 -3.39
N CYS A 246 -14.06 2.97 -3.41
CA CYS A 246 -15.13 1.98 -3.39
C CYS A 246 -15.75 1.87 -4.78
N PRO A 247 -15.98 0.67 -5.32
CA PRO A 247 -16.73 0.51 -6.57
C PRO A 247 -18.10 1.20 -6.47
N ARG A 248 -18.46 1.93 -7.52
CA ARG A 248 -19.80 2.48 -7.68
C ARG A 248 -20.72 1.40 -8.25
N PRO A 249 -21.91 1.21 -7.68
CA PRO A 249 -22.89 0.22 -8.19
C PRO A 249 -23.27 0.41 -9.64
#